data_33e108326bae123045aa816ce3aca02d
#
_entry.id   33e108326bae123045aa816ce3aca02d
#
_cell.length_a   1.000
_cell.length_b   1.000
_cell.length_c   1.000
_cell.angle_alpha   90.00
_cell.angle_beta   90.00
_cell.angle_gamma   90.00
#
_symmetry.space_group_name_H-M   'P 1'
#
loop_
_entity.id
_entity.type
_entity.pdbx_description
1 polymer ?
#
loop_
_entity_poly.entity_id
_entity_poly.type
_entity_poly.pdbx_seq_one_letter_code
_entity_poly.pdbx_strand_id
1 'polypeptide(L)'
;MQLNDKLSVIEAILFACGEPVEAQRLCDSAEVEPEELPRLILALNQRYSDSGSSLVILLLNQSYQLSTKKEFAPYIRAAVENKRNCSLSPAAL
;
A
#
# COMPACT_ATOMS: atom_id res chain seq x y z
N MET A 1 7.44 -20.40 -4.94
CA MET A 1 6.31 -19.45 -5.03
C MET A 1 6.32 -18.76 -6.38
N GLN A 2 5.18 -18.69 -7.01
CA GLN A 2 5.05 -18.03 -8.31
C GLN A 2 5.18 -16.52 -8.16
N LEU A 3 5.52 -15.85 -9.26
CA LEU A 3 5.66 -14.40 -9.26
C LEU A 3 4.39 -13.69 -8.78
N ASN A 4 3.24 -14.10 -9.30
CA ASN A 4 1.97 -13.50 -8.89
C ASN A 4 1.70 -13.68 -7.40
N ASP A 5 2.11 -14.82 -6.87
CA ASP A 5 1.92 -15.09 -5.44
C ASP A 5 2.80 -14.18 -4.61
N LYS A 6 4.05 -13.95 -5.06
CA LYS A 6 4.95 -13.04 -4.36
C LYS A 6 4.40 -11.62 -4.35
N LEU A 7 3.86 -11.18 -5.47
CA LEU A 7 3.27 -9.85 -5.56
C LEU A 7 2.08 -9.71 -4.61
N SER A 8 1.24 -10.73 -4.58
CA SER A 8 0.07 -10.71 -3.71
C SER A 8 0.45 -10.72 -2.25
N VAL A 9 1.47 -11.48 -1.89
CA VAL A 9 1.96 -11.54 -0.50
C VAL A 9 2.48 -10.17 -0.07
N ILE A 10 3.29 -9.53 -0.90
CA ILE A 10 3.84 -8.23 -0.57
C ILE A 10 2.72 -7.20 -0.41
N GLU A 11 1.78 -7.21 -1.33
CA GLU A 11 0.64 -6.29 -1.26
C GLU A 11 -0.15 -6.49 0.03
N ALA A 12 -0.41 -7.75 0.39
CA ALA A 12 -1.16 -8.07 1.59
C ALA A 12 -0.46 -7.59 2.85
N ILE A 13 0.86 -7.78 2.91
CA ILE A 13 1.64 -7.34 4.06
C ILE A 13 1.58 -5.82 4.20
N LEU A 14 1.82 -5.12 3.10
CA LEU A 14 1.83 -3.67 3.13
C LEU A 14 0.46 -3.10 3.46
N PHE A 15 -0.58 -3.70 2.93
CA PHE A 15 -1.94 -3.26 3.22
C PHE A 15 -2.29 -3.47 4.69
N ALA A 16 -1.98 -4.65 5.21
CA ALA A 16 -2.33 -5.00 6.58
C ALA A 16 -1.56 -4.18 7.61
N CYS A 17 -0.30 -3.88 7.32
CA CYS A 17 0.52 -3.10 8.24
C CYS A 17 0.09 -1.64 8.33
N GLY A 18 -0.34 -1.06 7.22
CA GLY A 18 -0.83 0.31 7.21
C GLY A 18 0.22 1.37 7.52
N GLU A 19 1.48 0.99 7.62
CA GLU A 19 2.58 1.90 7.90
C GLU A 19 3.82 1.41 7.17
N PRO A 20 4.87 2.23 7.07
CA PRO A 20 6.08 1.80 6.36
C PRO A 20 6.67 0.52 6.96
N VAL A 21 7.03 -0.41 6.08
CA VAL A 21 7.65 -1.68 6.47
C VAL A 21 9.07 -1.69 5.94
N GLU A 22 10.02 -1.93 6.83
CA GLU A 22 11.43 -2.01 6.46
C GLU A 22 11.64 -3.04 5.36
N ALA A 23 12.49 -2.69 4.39
CA ALA A 23 12.75 -3.57 3.26
C ALA A 23 13.20 -4.96 3.69
N GLN A 24 14.11 -5.04 4.66
CA GLN A 24 14.60 -6.31 5.15
C GLN A 24 13.48 -7.13 5.78
N ARG A 25 12.65 -6.47 6.57
CA ARG A 25 11.52 -7.12 7.20
C ARG A 25 10.52 -7.63 6.20
N LEU A 26 10.29 -6.85 5.15
CA LEU A 26 9.39 -7.24 4.08
C LEU A 26 9.94 -8.47 3.33
N CYS A 27 11.23 -8.47 3.06
CA CYS A 27 11.88 -9.62 2.42
C CYS A 27 11.75 -10.88 3.27
N ASP A 28 12.03 -10.75 4.56
CA ASP A 28 11.96 -11.89 5.45
C ASP A 28 10.53 -12.43 5.55
N SER A 29 9.57 -11.54 5.65
CA SER A 29 8.18 -11.95 5.81
C SER A 29 7.60 -12.54 4.54
N ALA A 30 7.96 -12.00 3.39
CA ALA A 30 7.45 -12.46 2.11
C ALA A 30 8.29 -13.59 1.52
N GLU A 31 9.40 -13.91 2.16
CA GLU A 31 10.32 -14.96 1.69
C GLU A 31 10.84 -14.66 0.29
N VAL A 32 11.27 -13.42 0.08
CA VAL A 32 11.88 -13.00 -1.18
C VAL A 32 13.28 -12.49 -0.91
N GLU A 33 14.12 -12.55 -1.94
CA GLU A 33 15.48 -12.08 -1.84
C GLU A 33 15.52 -10.55 -1.89
N PRO A 34 16.45 -9.93 -1.16
CA PRO A 34 16.57 -8.47 -1.21
C PRO A 34 16.77 -7.92 -2.60
N GLU A 35 17.46 -8.65 -3.46
CA GLU A 35 17.69 -8.22 -4.84
C GLU A 35 16.42 -8.24 -5.67
N GLU A 36 15.48 -9.10 -5.32
CA GLU A 36 14.18 -9.21 -6.01
C GLU A 36 13.24 -8.09 -5.65
N LEU A 37 13.33 -7.60 -4.43
CA LEU A 37 12.30 -6.72 -3.88
C LEU A 37 12.03 -5.49 -4.73
N PRO A 38 13.04 -4.73 -5.17
CA PRO A 38 12.76 -3.55 -6.00
C PRO A 38 12.01 -3.90 -7.29
N ARG A 39 12.33 -5.04 -7.87
CA ARG A 39 11.66 -5.49 -9.08
C ARG A 39 10.20 -5.84 -8.81
N LEU A 40 9.94 -6.49 -7.68
CA LEU A 40 8.58 -6.85 -7.32
C LEU A 40 7.74 -5.61 -7.02
N ILE A 41 8.35 -4.63 -6.35
CA ILE A 41 7.66 -3.36 -6.07
C ILE A 41 7.33 -2.64 -7.38
N LEU A 42 8.29 -2.62 -8.31
CA LEU A 42 8.06 -2.00 -9.61
C LEU A 42 6.93 -2.69 -10.36
N ALA A 43 6.90 -4.02 -10.31
CA ALA A 43 5.84 -4.79 -10.95
C ALA A 43 4.47 -4.49 -10.36
N LEU A 44 4.40 -4.35 -9.04
CA LEU A 44 3.14 -4.00 -8.37
C LEU A 44 2.68 -2.61 -8.78
N ASN A 45 3.59 -1.64 -8.79
CA ASN A 45 3.25 -0.27 -9.19
C ASN A 45 2.81 -0.22 -10.65
N GLN A 46 3.44 -1.03 -11.51
CA GLN A 46 3.05 -1.11 -12.89
C GLN A 46 1.63 -1.70 -13.03
N ARG A 47 1.35 -2.72 -12.24
CA ARG A 47 0.01 -3.33 -12.22
C ARG A 47 -1.04 -2.30 -11.80
N TYR A 48 -0.73 -1.51 -10.77
CA TYR A 48 -1.65 -0.47 -10.32
C TYR A 48 -1.88 0.58 -11.39
N SER A 49 -0.81 0.97 -12.07
CA SER A 49 -0.91 1.95 -13.15
C SER A 49 -1.74 1.42 -14.30
N ASP A 50 -1.50 0.18 -14.69
CA ASP A 50 -2.20 -0.43 -15.82
C ASP A 50 -3.69 -0.62 -15.56
N SER A 51 -4.04 -0.88 -14.31
CA SER A 51 -5.44 -1.12 -13.95
C SER A 51 -6.18 0.16 -13.57
N GLY A 52 -5.49 1.30 -13.59
CA GLY A 52 -6.11 2.55 -13.18
C GLY A 52 -6.36 2.62 -11.68
N SER A 53 -5.57 1.91 -10.91
CA SER A 53 -5.72 1.90 -9.46
C SER A 53 -5.33 3.23 -8.84
N SER A 54 -5.92 3.53 -7.70
CA SER A 54 -5.57 4.71 -6.93
C SER A 54 -4.40 4.44 -5.98
N LEU A 55 -3.84 3.24 -6.02
CA LEU A 55 -2.79 2.83 -5.10
C LEU A 55 -1.40 3.00 -5.70
N VAL A 56 -0.43 3.17 -4.81
CA VAL A 56 0.99 3.25 -5.19
C VAL A 56 1.81 2.80 -3.99
N ILE A 57 2.94 2.14 -4.27
CA ILE A 57 3.87 1.77 -3.20
C ILE A 57 5.00 2.78 -3.22
N LEU A 58 5.23 3.41 -2.07
CA LEU A 58 6.26 4.43 -1.92
C LEU A 58 7.46 3.86 -1.20
N LEU A 59 8.63 4.33 -1.59
CA LEU A 59 9.88 4.00 -0.89
C LEU A 59 10.23 5.20 -0.01
N LEU A 60 10.23 4.97 1.31
CA LEU A 60 10.50 6.01 2.30
C LEU A 60 11.73 5.57 3.09
N ASN A 61 12.88 6.14 2.73
CA ASN A 61 14.17 5.69 3.23
C ASN A 61 14.35 4.24 2.83
N GLN A 62 14.46 3.33 3.76
CA GLN A 62 14.63 1.91 3.47
C GLN A 62 13.36 1.12 3.76
N SER A 63 12.23 1.81 3.75
CA SER A 63 10.94 1.20 4.03
C SER A 63 9.99 1.41 2.86
N TYR A 64 9.05 0.49 2.72
CA TYR A 64 8.02 0.60 1.69
C TYR A 64 6.66 0.78 2.34
N GLN A 65 5.81 1.55 1.70
CA GLN A 65 4.46 1.77 2.21
C GLN A 65 3.47 1.79 1.07
N LEU A 66 2.38 1.06 1.23
CA LEU A 66 1.27 1.10 0.29
C LEU A 66 0.45 2.36 0.61
N SER A 67 0.25 3.18 -0.38
CA SER A 67 -0.40 4.47 -0.18
C SER A 67 -1.34 4.75 -1.35
N THR A 68 -2.05 5.87 -1.27
CA THR A 68 -2.88 6.34 -2.37
C THR A 68 -2.10 7.39 -3.15
N LYS A 69 -2.41 7.50 -4.44
CA LYS A 69 -1.80 8.52 -5.26
C LYS A 69 -2.23 9.89 -4.76
N LYS A 70 -1.32 10.85 -4.76
CA LYS A 70 -1.58 12.16 -4.16
C LYS A 70 -2.69 12.94 -4.84
N GLU A 71 -3.00 12.62 -6.09
CA GLU A 71 -4.10 13.28 -6.77
C GLU A 71 -5.45 13.04 -6.12
N PHE A 72 -5.53 12.01 -5.26
CA PHE A 72 -6.76 11.69 -4.56
C PHE A 72 -6.81 12.27 -3.14
N ALA A 73 -5.75 12.96 -2.73
CA ALA A 73 -5.66 13.52 -1.38
C ALA A 73 -6.83 14.42 -1.00
N PRO A 74 -7.31 15.31 -1.89
CA PRO A 74 -8.45 16.16 -1.49
C PRO A 74 -9.70 15.36 -1.14
N TYR A 75 -9.93 14.29 -1.87
CA TYR A 75 -11.12 13.45 -1.61
C TYR A 75 -10.99 12.70 -0.30
N ILE A 76 -9.79 12.18 -0.02
CA ILE A 76 -9.53 11.47 1.22
C ILE A 76 -9.69 12.40 2.40
N ARG A 77 -9.14 13.60 2.27
CA ARG A 77 -9.22 14.60 3.32
C ARG A 77 -10.68 14.97 3.63
N ALA A 78 -11.46 15.15 2.56
CA ALA A 78 -12.87 15.46 2.73
C ALA A 78 -13.61 14.32 3.43
N ALA A 79 -13.30 13.09 3.08
CA ALA A 79 -13.94 11.94 3.70
C ALA A 79 -13.60 11.84 5.18
N VAL A 80 -12.35 12.10 5.53
CA VAL A 80 -11.93 12.06 6.93
C VAL A 80 -12.62 13.14 7.72
N GLU A 81 -12.71 14.35 7.17
CA GLU A 81 -13.38 15.45 7.83
C GLU A 81 -14.87 15.19 7.98
N ASN A 82 -15.51 14.67 6.94
CA ASN A 82 -16.92 14.33 6.99
C ASN A 82 -17.18 13.25 8.03
N LYS A 83 -16.30 12.25 8.10
CA LYS A 83 -16.42 11.21 9.09
C LYS A 83 -16.34 11.80 10.50
N ARG A 84 -15.43 12.73 10.68
CA ARG A 84 -15.26 13.39 11.97
C ARG A 84 -16.50 14.18 12.35
N ASN A 85 -17.09 14.88 11.39
CA ASN A 85 -18.30 15.66 11.61
C ASN A 85 -19.51 14.78 11.82
N CYS A 86 -19.56 13.66 11.14
CA CYS A 86 -20.68 12.74 11.21
C CYS A 86 -20.55 11.74 12.35
N SER A 87 -19.43 11.73 13.03
CA SER A 87 -19.17 10.76 14.08
C SER A 87 -20.14 10.91 15.24
N LEU A 88 -20.81 12.03 15.30
CA LEU A 88 -21.78 12.28 16.37
C LEU A 88 -23.11 11.60 16.12
N SER A 89 -23.31 11.13 14.92
CA SER A 89 -24.56 10.47 14.58
C SER A 89 -24.44 8.98 14.87
N PRO A 90 -25.16 8.50 15.85
CA PRO A 90 -25.13 7.07 16.14
C PRO A 90 -25.69 6.24 15.01
N ALA A 91 -26.55 6.85 14.22
CA ALA A 91 -27.12 6.15 13.09
C ALA A 91 -26.09 5.89 12.02
N ALA A 92 -25.01 6.61 12.07
CA ALA A 92 -23.90 6.37 11.13
C ALA A 92 -23.23 5.04 11.40
N LEU A 93 -23.58 4.42 12.45
CA LEU A 93 -22.98 3.15 12.83
C LEU A 93 -23.67 1.99 12.17
#